data_c0b52f849ab59211ac49d45cd8e8475d
#
_entry.id   c0b52f849ab59211ac49d45cd8e8475d
#
_cell.length_a   1.000
_cell.length_b   1.000
_cell.length_c   1.000
_cell.angle_alpha   90.00
_cell.angle_beta   90.00
_cell.angle_gamma   90.00
#
_symmetry.space_group_name_H-M   'P 1'
#
loop_
_entity.id
_entity.type
_entity.pdbx_description
1 polymer ?
#
loop_
_entity_poly.entity_id
_entity_poly.type
_entity_poly.pdbx_seq_one_letter_code
_entity_poly.pdbx_strand_id
1 'polypeptide(L)'
;MRIIAGKYKGRRIICPEGKTVRPTSDMVRSATFNILNNIVDWENANALDVCCGTGAFGIEALSRGVKFAAFIDSSREAIEATRHNLAKVNEDPAHYEIYSNAVENLPAARRQFDVIYIDPPYSAGLVPKALKSLREKGWLAEKPIIIVETGEREKIIFPPEFEVRDERRYGNTKLLRIKLV
;
A
#
# COMPACT_ATOMS: atom_id res chain seq x y z
N MET A 1 -3.91 5.40 -15.24
CA MET A 1 -2.72 4.90 -14.52
C MET A 1 -2.18 3.64 -15.21
N ARG A 2 -0.87 3.38 -15.19
CA ARG A 2 -0.26 2.17 -15.80
C ARG A 2 0.68 1.49 -14.80
N ILE A 3 0.81 0.18 -14.90
CA ILE A 3 1.84 -0.60 -14.20
C ILE A 3 3.22 -0.22 -14.78
N ILE A 4 4.18 0.04 -13.89
CA ILE A 4 5.49 0.61 -14.24
C ILE A 4 6.49 -0.47 -14.65
N ALA A 5 6.50 -1.60 -13.92
CA ALA A 5 7.50 -2.66 -14.12
C ALA A 5 6.92 -4.07 -13.89
N GLY A 6 7.72 -5.09 -14.15
CA GLY A 6 7.40 -6.50 -13.91
C GLY A 6 6.50 -7.13 -14.98
N LYS A 7 5.86 -8.26 -14.63
CA LYS A 7 5.07 -9.09 -15.55
C LYS A 7 3.87 -8.39 -16.19
N TYR A 8 3.37 -7.32 -15.55
CA TYR A 8 2.22 -6.54 -16.04
C TYR A 8 2.60 -5.15 -16.58
N LYS A 9 3.88 -4.87 -16.79
CA LYS A 9 4.37 -3.58 -17.29
C LYS A 9 3.55 -3.06 -18.47
N GLY A 10 3.12 -1.79 -18.39
CA GLY A 10 2.36 -1.09 -19.42
C GLY A 10 0.86 -1.35 -19.40
N ARG A 11 0.34 -2.35 -18.66
CA ARG A 11 -1.10 -2.57 -18.51
C ARG A 11 -1.75 -1.41 -17.78
N ARG A 12 -2.96 -1.03 -18.22
CA ARG A 12 -3.72 0.07 -17.63
C ARG A 12 -4.52 -0.41 -16.44
N ILE A 13 -4.43 0.31 -15.33
CA ILE A 13 -5.31 0.21 -14.17
C ILE A 13 -6.40 1.27 -14.33
N ILE A 14 -7.66 0.87 -14.10
CA ILE A 14 -8.82 1.77 -14.11
C ILE A 14 -8.90 2.48 -12.76
N CYS A 15 -9.16 3.78 -12.83
CA CYS A 15 -9.52 4.59 -11.68
C CYS A 15 -11.03 4.88 -11.78
N PRO A 16 -11.81 4.78 -10.68
CA PRO A 16 -13.21 5.16 -10.68
C PRO A 16 -13.42 6.60 -11.19
N GLU A 17 -14.53 6.84 -11.87
CA GLU A 17 -14.89 8.18 -12.33
C GLU A 17 -14.96 9.17 -11.16
N GLY A 18 -14.44 10.39 -11.38
CA GLY A 18 -14.41 11.45 -10.36
C GLY A 18 -13.14 11.49 -9.50
N LYS A 19 -12.29 10.46 -9.50
CA LYS A 19 -10.95 10.53 -8.91
C LYS A 19 -9.94 10.80 -10.02
N THR A 20 -9.56 12.05 -10.20
CA THR A 20 -8.52 12.45 -11.16
C THR A 20 -7.22 11.77 -10.78
N VAL A 21 -6.70 10.89 -11.64
CA VAL A 21 -5.34 10.37 -11.50
C VAL A 21 -4.39 11.55 -11.65
N ARG A 22 -3.87 12.05 -10.54
CA ARG A 22 -2.91 13.16 -10.58
C ARG A 22 -1.59 12.64 -11.16
N PRO A 23 -0.92 13.38 -12.04
CA PRO A 23 0.45 13.07 -12.48
C PRO A 23 1.40 12.84 -11.30
N THR A 24 1.16 13.54 -10.18
CA THR A 24 1.87 13.37 -8.91
C THR A 24 1.78 11.95 -8.38
N SER A 25 0.64 11.26 -8.53
CA SER A 25 0.48 9.89 -8.02
C SER A 25 1.35 8.86 -8.77
N ASP A 26 1.55 9.01 -10.07
CA ASP A 26 2.44 8.14 -10.85
C ASP A 26 3.92 8.38 -10.50
N MET A 27 4.30 9.65 -10.26
CA MET A 27 5.64 10.02 -9.81
C MET A 27 5.91 9.50 -8.39
N VAL A 28 4.98 9.67 -7.46
CA VAL A 28 5.09 9.20 -6.07
C VAL A 28 5.18 7.69 -6.03
N ARG A 29 4.33 6.97 -6.80
CA ARG A 29 4.40 5.51 -6.89
C ARG A 29 5.74 5.05 -7.48
N SER A 30 6.25 5.69 -8.51
CA SER A 30 7.58 5.41 -9.07
C SER A 30 8.67 5.60 -8.03
N ALA A 31 8.61 6.70 -7.27
CA ALA A 31 9.56 6.99 -6.20
C ALA A 31 9.48 5.95 -5.07
N THR A 32 8.27 5.53 -4.69
CA THR A 32 8.04 4.47 -3.69
C THR A 32 8.75 3.18 -4.13
N PHE A 33 8.50 2.72 -5.34
CA PHE A 33 9.14 1.49 -5.83
C PHE A 33 10.64 1.64 -6.05
N ASN A 34 11.16 2.81 -6.37
CA ASN A 34 12.59 3.06 -6.43
C ASN A 34 13.27 2.93 -5.05
N ILE A 35 12.58 3.36 -3.98
CA ILE A 35 13.05 3.13 -2.61
C ILE A 35 13.04 1.63 -2.30
N LEU A 36 11.93 0.95 -2.59
CA LEU A 36 11.70 -0.44 -2.24
C LEU A 36 12.60 -1.41 -3.02
N ASN A 37 12.90 -1.15 -4.29
CA ASN A 37 13.72 -2.04 -5.14
C ASN A 37 15.14 -2.31 -4.58
N ASN A 38 15.65 -1.40 -3.76
CA ASN A 38 16.99 -1.54 -3.19
C ASN A 38 17.00 -2.29 -1.84
N ILE A 39 15.81 -2.58 -1.27
CA ILE A 39 15.71 -3.09 0.10
C ILE A 39 14.72 -4.25 0.24
N VAL A 40 13.99 -4.60 -0.80
CA VAL A 40 12.96 -5.66 -0.81
C VAL A 40 13.42 -6.80 -1.70
N ASP A 41 13.41 -8.00 -1.16
CA ASP A 41 13.47 -9.24 -1.92
C ASP A 41 12.03 -9.60 -2.35
N TRP A 42 11.66 -9.17 -3.56
CA TRP A 42 10.29 -9.28 -4.04
C TRP A 42 9.78 -10.72 -4.11
N GLU A 43 10.62 -11.67 -4.49
CA GLU A 43 10.22 -13.07 -4.67
C GLU A 43 9.90 -13.79 -3.34
N ASN A 44 10.46 -13.29 -2.23
CA ASN A 44 10.25 -13.86 -0.89
C ASN A 44 9.34 -13.01 -0.01
N ALA A 45 8.96 -11.80 -0.45
CA ALA A 45 8.15 -10.87 0.33
C ALA A 45 6.64 -11.05 0.10
N ASN A 46 5.86 -10.67 1.13
CA ASN A 46 4.42 -10.42 1.04
C ASN A 46 4.17 -8.92 1.13
N ALA A 47 3.29 -8.38 0.29
CA ALA A 47 2.96 -6.96 0.25
C ALA A 47 1.55 -6.68 0.80
N LEU A 48 1.38 -5.58 1.51
CA LEU A 48 0.11 -5.10 2.04
C LEU A 48 -0.18 -3.68 1.55
N ASP A 49 -1.30 -3.51 0.86
CA ASP A 49 -1.80 -2.24 0.34
C ASP A 49 -2.97 -1.78 1.21
N VAL A 50 -2.72 -0.80 2.08
CA VAL A 50 -3.68 -0.29 3.07
C VAL A 50 -4.28 1.02 2.60
N CYS A 51 -5.60 1.12 2.63
CA CYS A 51 -6.39 2.13 1.94
C CYS A 51 -6.14 2.03 0.42
N CYS A 52 -6.24 0.82 -0.10
CA CYS A 52 -5.71 0.42 -1.41
C CYS A 52 -6.36 1.14 -2.60
N GLY A 53 -7.55 1.70 -2.46
CA GLY A 53 -8.24 2.41 -3.52
C GLY A 53 -8.41 1.57 -4.78
N THR A 54 -7.58 1.81 -5.78
CA THR A 54 -7.57 1.04 -7.04
C THR A 54 -6.71 -0.22 -6.99
N GLY A 55 -6.01 -0.47 -5.88
CA GLY A 55 -5.04 -1.55 -5.73
C GLY A 55 -3.73 -1.33 -6.46
N ALA A 56 -3.43 -0.07 -6.81
CA ALA A 56 -2.29 0.24 -7.69
C ALA A 56 -0.94 -0.18 -7.11
N PHE A 57 -0.72 -0.01 -5.81
CA PHE A 57 0.52 -0.43 -5.15
C PHE A 57 0.63 -1.95 -5.11
N GLY A 58 -0.39 -2.64 -4.61
CA GLY A 58 -0.37 -4.10 -4.48
C GLY A 58 -0.26 -4.82 -5.83
N ILE A 59 -0.94 -4.31 -6.87
CA ILE A 59 -0.84 -4.86 -8.24
C ILE A 59 0.55 -4.61 -8.84
N GLU A 60 1.15 -3.46 -8.60
CA GLU A 60 2.55 -3.20 -8.99
C GLU A 60 3.52 -4.13 -8.27
N ALA A 61 3.31 -4.39 -6.97
CA ALA A 61 4.09 -5.33 -6.19
C ALA A 61 3.98 -6.77 -6.75
N LEU A 62 2.74 -7.24 -7.05
CA LEU A 62 2.50 -8.52 -7.73
C LEU A 62 3.19 -8.57 -9.10
N SER A 63 3.16 -7.48 -9.84
CA SER A 63 3.87 -7.37 -11.12
C SER A 63 5.37 -7.54 -11.00
N ARG A 64 5.95 -7.12 -9.88
CA ARG A 64 7.39 -7.23 -9.59
C ARG A 64 7.79 -8.56 -8.95
N GLY A 65 6.82 -9.42 -8.68
CA GLY A 65 7.06 -10.79 -8.25
C GLY A 65 6.88 -11.06 -6.77
N VAL A 66 6.19 -10.17 -5.99
CA VAL A 66 5.87 -10.55 -4.61
C VAL A 66 5.10 -11.86 -4.59
N LYS A 67 5.39 -12.65 -3.57
CA LYS A 67 4.78 -13.95 -3.37
C LYS A 67 3.29 -13.87 -3.13
N PHE A 68 2.85 -12.83 -2.43
CA PHE A 68 1.45 -12.62 -2.08
C PHE A 68 1.18 -11.13 -1.80
N ALA A 69 -0.02 -10.65 -2.18
CA ALA A 69 -0.46 -9.30 -1.84
C ALA A 69 -1.83 -9.32 -1.15
N ALA A 70 -1.99 -8.49 -0.12
CA ALA A 70 -3.30 -8.22 0.45
C ALA A 70 -3.69 -6.75 0.25
N PHE A 71 -4.98 -6.52 0.08
CA PHE A 71 -5.57 -5.22 -0.18
C PHE A 71 -6.62 -4.94 0.89
N ILE A 72 -6.54 -3.77 1.53
CA ILE A 72 -7.47 -3.35 2.58
C ILE A 72 -8.07 -2.01 2.20
N ASP A 73 -9.39 -1.92 2.18
CA ASP A 73 -10.11 -0.67 2.08
C ASP A 73 -11.50 -0.79 2.73
N SER A 74 -12.01 0.31 3.28
CA SER A 74 -13.38 0.37 3.82
C SER A 74 -14.42 0.76 2.77
N SER A 75 -13.99 1.36 1.65
CA SER A 75 -14.87 1.78 0.57
C SER A 75 -15.21 0.60 -0.34
N ARG A 76 -16.50 0.34 -0.50
CA ARG A 76 -16.98 -0.67 -1.46
C ARG A 76 -16.53 -0.38 -2.89
N GLU A 77 -16.54 0.89 -3.28
CA GLU A 77 -16.09 1.32 -4.62
C GLU A 77 -14.61 1.04 -4.84
N ALA A 78 -13.77 1.27 -3.82
CA ALA A 78 -12.35 0.96 -3.86
C ALA A 78 -12.12 -0.55 -4.01
N ILE A 79 -12.83 -1.36 -3.25
CA ILE A 79 -12.77 -2.82 -3.31
C ILE A 79 -13.19 -3.34 -4.69
N GLU A 80 -14.27 -2.81 -5.25
CA GLU A 80 -14.73 -3.17 -6.59
C GLU A 80 -13.71 -2.77 -7.68
N ALA A 81 -13.11 -1.58 -7.56
CA ALA A 81 -12.05 -1.13 -8.46
C ALA A 81 -10.80 -2.03 -8.38
N THR A 82 -10.39 -2.40 -7.17
CA THR A 82 -9.27 -3.33 -6.95
C THR A 82 -9.55 -4.69 -7.58
N ARG A 83 -10.73 -5.28 -7.36
CA ARG A 83 -11.16 -6.55 -7.98
C ARG A 83 -11.13 -6.49 -9.50
N HIS A 84 -11.70 -5.42 -10.06
CA HIS A 84 -11.71 -5.20 -11.51
C HIS A 84 -10.28 -5.13 -12.08
N ASN A 85 -9.40 -4.39 -11.41
CA ASN A 85 -8.02 -4.23 -11.86
C ASN A 85 -7.21 -5.54 -11.77
N LEU A 86 -7.38 -6.33 -10.71
CA LEU A 86 -6.78 -7.66 -10.57
C LEU A 86 -7.24 -8.61 -11.68
N ALA A 87 -8.55 -8.65 -11.95
CA ALA A 87 -9.11 -9.43 -13.05
C ALA A 87 -8.56 -8.96 -14.41
N LYS A 88 -8.45 -7.66 -14.63
CA LYS A 88 -7.93 -7.08 -15.88
C LYS A 88 -6.47 -7.42 -16.15
N VAL A 89 -5.64 -7.54 -15.11
CA VAL A 89 -4.27 -8.04 -15.27
C VAL A 89 -4.19 -9.57 -15.24
N ASN A 90 -5.31 -10.25 -15.09
CA ASN A 90 -5.42 -11.70 -15.01
C ASN A 90 -4.49 -12.30 -13.95
N GLU A 91 -4.50 -11.69 -12.72
CA GLU A 91 -3.74 -12.23 -11.59
C GLU A 91 -4.44 -13.48 -11.04
N ASP A 92 -3.65 -14.47 -10.66
CA ASP A 92 -4.14 -15.68 -10.02
C ASP A 92 -4.70 -15.36 -8.62
N PRO A 93 -5.98 -15.73 -8.33
CA PRO A 93 -6.56 -15.52 -7.00
C PRO A 93 -5.80 -16.18 -5.85
N ALA A 94 -4.95 -17.16 -6.13
CA ALA A 94 -4.08 -17.78 -5.12
C ALA A 94 -2.99 -16.82 -4.58
N HIS A 95 -2.70 -15.74 -5.30
CA HIS A 95 -1.64 -14.79 -4.95
C HIS A 95 -2.13 -13.55 -4.22
N TYR A 96 -3.43 -13.42 -3.95
CA TYR A 96 -3.92 -12.24 -3.24
C TYR A 96 -5.15 -12.49 -2.38
N GLU A 97 -5.37 -11.58 -1.44
CA GLU A 97 -6.61 -11.46 -0.66
C GLU A 97 -7.08 -10.00 -0.60
N ILE A 98 -8.41 -9.80 -0.52
CA ILE A 98 -9.03 -8.48 -0.43
C ILE A 98 -9.90 -8.43 0.82
N TYR A 99 -9.65 -7.43 1.67
CA TYR A 99 -10.35 -7.18 2.92
C TYR A 99 -11.16 -5.89 2.82
N SER A 100 -12.48 -6.02 2.87
CA SER A 100 -13.41 -4.90 2.91
C SER A 100 -13.64 -4.48 4.36
N ASN A 101 -12.62 -3.85 4.96
CA ASN A 101 -12.59 -3.50 6.38
C ASN A 101 -12.03 -2.10 6.59
N ALA A 102 -12.56 -1.38 7.59
CA ALA A 102 -11.86 -0.23 8.14
C ALA A 102 -10.58 -0.69 8.86
N VAL A 103 -9.54 0.13 8.82
CA VAL A 103 -8.23 -0.23 9.41
C VAL A 103 -8.29 -0.48 10.91
N GLU A 104 -9.27 0.10 11.60
CA GLU A 104 -9.51 -0.13 13.03
C GLU A 104 -10.18 -1.48 13.35
N ASN A 105 -10.80 -2.10 12.35
CA ASN A 105 -11.63 -3.31 12.49
C ASN A 105 -11.06 -4.50 11.70
N LEU A 106 -9.73 -4.60 11.62
CA LEU A 106 -9.09 -5.71 10.94
C LEU A 106 -9.27 -7.02 11.71
N PRO A 107 -9.49 -8.16 11.02
CA PRO A 107 -9.42 -9.47 11.65
C PRO A 107 -7.98 -9.79 12.07
N ALA A 108 -7.80 -10.83 12.88
CA ALA A 108 -6.48 -11.39 13.11
C ALA A 108 -5.85 -11.83 11.79
N ALA A 109 -4.56 -11.54 11.62
CA ALA A 109 -3.86 -11.87 10.40
C ALA A 109 -3.72 -13.39 10.22
N ARG A 110 -3.93 -13.84 8.98
CA ARG A 110 -3.61 -15.22 8.56
C ARG A 110 -2.19 -15.33 8.02
N ARG A 111 -1.57 -14.19 7.73
CA ARG A 111 -0.24 -14.07 7.13
C ARG A 111 0.41 -12.77 7.60
N GLN A 112 1.72 -12.77 7.73
CA GLN A 112 2.49 -11.57 8.00
C GLN A 112 2.98 -10.95 6.68
N PHE A 113 3.17 -9.63 6.69
CA PHE A 113 3.55 -8.84 5.55
C PHE A 113 4.88 -8.13 5.80
N ASP A 114 5.74 -8.19 4.78
CA ASP A 114 7.10 -7.65 4.80
C ASP A 114 7.15 -6.22 4.30
N VAL A 115 6.29 -5.88 3.34
CA VAL A 115 6.20 -4.56 2.71
C VAL A 115 4.79 -4.03 2.87
N ILE A 116 4.64 -2.93 3.58
CA ILE A 116 3.35 -2.30 3.86
C ILE A 116 3.33 -0.90 3.24
N TYR A 117 2.31 -0.61 2.47
CA TYR A 117 2.03 0.71 1.95
C TYR A 117 0.73 1.23 2.54
N ILE A 118 0.74 2.46 3.04
CA ILE A 118 -0.42 3.10 3.69
C ILE A 118 -0.64 4.45 3.03
N ASP A 119 -1.74 4.58 2.25
CA ASP A 119 -2.14 5.81 1.56
C ASP A 119 -3.57 6.21 1.95
N PRO A 120 -3.80 6.69 3.17
CA PRO A 120 -5.11 7.07 3.62
C PRO A 120 -5.55 8.41 3.00
N PRO A 121 -6.85 8.71 2.94
CA PRO A 121 -7.31 10.06 2.65
C PRO A 121 -6.71 11.03 3.67
N TYR A 122 -6.21 12.18 3.16
CA TYR A 122 -5.55 13.20 3.98
C TYR A 122 -6.45 13.68 5.13
N SER A 123 -5.86 14.03 6.25
CA SER A 123 -6.51 14.57 7.46
C SER A 123 -7.36 13.60 8.30
N ALA A 124 -7.43 12.33 7.98
CA ALA A 124 -8.31 11.40 8.72
C ALA A 124 -7.69 10.81 9.99
N GLY A 125 -6.42 11.11 10.33
CA GLY A 125 -5.72 10.52 11.49
C GLY A 125 -5.67 8.99 11.44
N LEU A 126 -5.76 8.40 10.25
CA LEU A 126 -5.87 6.95 10.07
C LEU A 126 -4.53 6.23 10.20
N VAL A 127 -3.40 6.90 9.91
CA VAL A 127 -2.08 6.25 9.94
C VAL A 127 -1.75 5.66 11.31
N PRO A 128 -1.85 6.40 12.43
CA PRO A 128 -1.59 5.83 13.75
C PRO A 128 -2.51 4.66 14.10
N LYS A 129 -3.79 4.75 13.73
CA LYS A 129 -4.78 3.70 13.95
C LYS A 129 -4.46 2.46 13.13
N ALA A 130 -4.09 2.63 11.84
CA ALA A 130 -3.69 1.54 10.98
C ALA A 130 -2.46 0.81 11.54
N LEU A 131 -1.40 1.54 11.89
CA LEU A 131 -0.18 0.98 12.45
C LEU A 131 -0.44 0.18 13.73
N LYS A 132 -1.24 0.74 14.64
CA LYS A 132 -1.65 0.06 15.88
C LYS A 132 -2.42 -1.23 15.59
N SER A 133 -3.45 -1.14 14.75
CA SER A 133 -4.29 -2.30 14.40
C SER A 133 -3.48 -3.40 13.70
N LEU A 134 -2.63 -3.04 12.73
CA LEU A 134 -1.77 -3.99 12.02
C LEU A 134 -0.83 -4.73 12.97
N ARG A 135 -0.24 -4.02 13.94
CA ARG A 135 0.62 -4.62 14.96
C ARG A 135 -0.17 -5.56 15.88
N GLU A 136 -1.24 -5.06 16.50
CA GLU A 136 -2.05 -5.82 17.47
C GLU A 136 -2.70 -7.06 16.86
N LYS A 137 -3.03 -7.03 15.59
CA LYS A 137 -3.67 -8.14 14.86
C LYS A 137 -2.68 -9.08 14.16
N GLY A 138 -1.36 -8.84 14.33
CA GLY A 138 -0.31 -9.74 13.83
C GLY A 138 -0.05 -9.66 12.32
N TRP A 139 -0.38 -8.54 11.67
CA TRP A 139 -0.18 -8.36 10.23
C TRP A 139 1.28 -8.07 9.84
N LEU A 140 2.09 -7.53 10.77
CA LEU A 140 3.46 -7.12 10.49
C LEU A 140 4.44 -8.29 10.66
N ALA A 141 5.35 -8.48 9.71
CA ALA A 141 6.51 -9.35 9.85
C ALA A 141 7.45 -8.81 10.94
N GLU A 142 8.48 -9.55 11.28
CA GLU A 142 9.45 -9.17 12.33
C GLU A 142 10.18 -7.86 12.02
N LYS A 143 10.54 -7.65 10.75
CA LYS A 143 11.25 -6.45 10.27
C LYS A 143 10.53 -5.83 9.07
N PRO A 144 9.34 -5.27 9.29
CA PRO A 144 8.54 -4.79 8.19
C PRO A 144 9.12 -3.50 7.61
N ILE A 145 9.00 -3.34 6.30
CA ILE A 145 9.25 -2.10 5.59
C ILE A 145 7.91 -1.41 5.39
N ILE A 146 7.69 -0.30 6.08
CA ILE A 146 6.43 0.43 6.04
C ILE A 146 6.66 1.76 5.33
N ILE A 147 5.90 2.01 4.28
CA ILE A 147 5.85 3.29 3.58
C ILE A 147 4.49 3.92 3.82
N VAL A 148 4.51 5.16 4.27
CA VAL A 148 3.30 5.98 4.47
C VAL A 148 3.33 7.12 3.48
N GLU A 149 2.27 7.25 2.68
CA GLU A 149 2.01 8.42 1.85
C GLU A 149 1.11 9.39 2.63
N THR A 150 1.46 10.67 2.64
CA THR A 150 0.70 11.71 3.36
C THR A 150 0.85 13.07 2.71
N GLY A 151 -0.03 14.00 3.03
CA GLY A 151 0.08 15.39 2.58
C GLY A 151 1.31 16.09 3.19
N GLU A 152 1.94 16.99 2.43
CA GLU A 152 3.17 17.70 2.85
C GLU A 152 3.03 18.36 4.23
N ARG A 153 1.87 18.94 4.52
CA ARG A 153 1.60 19.69 5.77
C ARG A 153 1.04 18.84 6.89
N GLU A 154 0.73 17.57 6.63
CA GLU A 154 0.15 16.69 7.63
C GLU A 154 1.18 16.34 8.70
N LYS A 155 0.80 16.49 9.96
CA LYS A 155 1.59 16.08 11.12
C LYS A 155 0.99 14.80 11.68
N ILE A 156 1.77 13.73 11.68
CA ILE A 156 1.37 12.43 12.20
C ILE A 156 2.08 12.20 13.54
N ILE A 157 1.30 11.85 14.55
CA ILE A 157 1.83 11.39 15.84
C ILE A 157 1.86 9.86 15.75
N PHE A 158 3.04 9.29 15.63
CA PHE A 158 3.22 7.85 15.54
C PHE A 158 3.10 7.19 16.92
N PRO A 159 2.55 5.96 17.01
CA PRO A 159 2.65 5.16 18.22
C PRO A 159 4.13 4.94 18.59
N PRO A 160 4.46 4.80 19.90
CA PRO A 160 5.85 4.80 20.39
C PRO A 160 6.72 3.66 19.83
N GLU A 161 6.08 2.60 19.32
CA GLU A 161 6.76 1.47 18.70
C GLU A 161 7.17 1.73 17.26
N PHE A 162 6.83 2.89 16.69
CA PHE A 162 7.12 3.23 15.29
C PHE A 162 7.91 4.52 15.20
N GLU A 163 8.94 4.49 14.40
CA GLU A 163 9.85 5.62 14.18
C GLU A 163 9.99 5.95 12.70
N VAL A 164 10.00 7.24 12.36
CA VAL A 164 10.32 7.70 11.00
C VAL A 164 11.81 7.52 10.77
N ARG A 165 12.17 6.68 9.80
CA ARG A 165 13.55 6.44 9.39
C ARG A 165 14.02 7.36 8.27
N ASP A 166 13.11 7.71 7.36
CA ASP A 166 13.41 8.52 6.18
C ASP A 166 12.14 9.29 5.76
N GLU A 167 12.31 10.53 5.33
CA GLU A 167 11.24 11.39 4.78
C GLU A 167 11.67 11.91 3.43
N ARG A 168 10.81 11.79 2.42
CA ARG A 168 11.01 12.36 1.10
C ARG A 168 9.79 13.14 0.66
N ARG A 169 10.01 14.27 -0.03
CA ARG A 169 8.94 15.17 -0.48
C ARG A 169 8.84 15.17 -2.00
N TYR A 170 7.61 15.10 -2.48
CA TYR A 170 7.27 15.08 -3.89
C TYR A 170 6.06 16.00 -4.12
N GLY A 171 6.31 17.26 -4.48
CA GLY A 171 5.25 18.27 -4.57
C GLY A 171 4.54 18.44 -3.23
N ASN A 172 3.22 18.22 -3.22
CA ASN A 172 2.38 18.33 -2.02
C ASN A 172 2.26 17.01 -1.24
N THR A 173 3.08 16.02 -1.55
CA THR A 173 3.05 14.69 -0.93
C THR A 173 4.36 14.38 -0.23
N LYS A 174 4.29 13.73 0.92
CA LYS A 174 5.43 13.14 1.63
C LYS A 174 5.34 11.62 1.59
N LEU A 175 6.49 10.98 1.40
CA LEU A 175 6.70 9.57 1.66
C LEU A 175 7.53 9.43 2.94
N LEU A 176 6.98 8.72 3.90
CA LEU A 176 7.65 8.41 5.16
C LEU A 176 7.97 6.92 5.18
N ARG A 177 9.25 6.58 5.40
CA ARG A 177 9.64 5.20 5.68
C ARG A 177 9.66 5.01 7.18
N ILE A 178 8.83 4.11 7.67
CA ILE A 178 8.66 3.82 9.09
C ILE A 178 9.35 2.51 9.42
N LYS A 179 9.99 2.44 10.57
CA LYS A 179 10.48 1.20 11.17
C LYS A 179 9.73 0.88 12.45
N LEU A 180 9.60 -0.39 12.75
CA LEU A 180 9.22 -0.90 14.05
C LEU A 180 10.45 -0.87 14.97
N VAL A 181 10.31 -0.41 16.21
CA VAL A 181 11.39 -0.26 17.21
C VAL A 181 11.24 -1.33 18.29
#